data_e2b48e4342ed938644267aa5d1457544
#
_entry.id   e2b48e4342ed938644267aa5d1457544
#
_cell.length_a   1.000
_cell.length_b   1.000
_cell.length_c   1.000
_cell.angle_alpha   90.00
_cell.angle_beta   90.00
_cell.angle_gamma   90.00
#
_symmetry.space_group_name_H-M   'P 1'
#
loop_
_entity.id
_entity.type
_entity.pdbx_description
1 polymer ?
#
loop_
_entity_poly.entity_id
_entity_poly.type
_entity_poly.pdbx_seq_one_letter_code
_entity_poly.pdbx_strand_id
1 'polypeptide(L)'
;IANIWLRRLWLPVTAAGIWVALLLVGQLYPAALQYFFVTPSARSYEIPYIEREIAGTRAAYGLSNVTVSNFSGDQPLTAKDVQNDQVTVNNLILWDSAPLQDTYEQQQTIRTYYSFNNINFDRYTILGQYTQLEISAREFDFSKLTQAAQNWVNQHLFYTHGYGIAASPVNAVVGEGLPDYVVGDVPPKGPLAVTKPAIYFGTLTSSYALAPSNTPEFDFPQGNLDAFTNYKGTHGVPMTSVNRALWALRLQEYNLLVSPQVTDKTQLLFNRSVVDRARELAPFLTFDNRPYVVVVDGRVYWILDAYTTGTTYPYAQASTFPVDSTSEPNINYIRNSVKVVVDAYEGTVDFYVIDPTDPIIKAYAATFPSLFKPIDAMPNGLRDHLRVRSTCSTSRLACTPRITSAIRTSSSRARTCGTSRPLKPHPARWRPRFSPTTCCSASRERRSRNSY
;
A
#
# COMPACT_ATOMS: atom_id res chain seq x y z
N ILE A 1 49.94 16.10 34.56
CA ILE A 1 50.30 16.42 35.95
C ILE A 1 51.75 16.00 36.23
N ALA A 2 52.15 14.72 36.00
CA ALA A 2 53.52 14.24 36.26
C ALA A 2 54.60 14.99 35.47
N ASN A 3 54.31 15.46 34.24
CA ASN A 3 55.25 16.19 33.40
C ASN A 3 55.54 17.62 33.88
N ILE A 4 54.59 18.26 34.55
CA ILE A 4 54.78 19.60 35.18
C ILE A 4 55.79 19.48 36.31
N TRP A 5 55.79 18.36 37.02
CA TRP A 5 56.72 18.10 38.16
C TRP A 5 58.16 17.77 37.70
N LEU A 6 58.24 16.97 36.56
CA LEU A 6 59.53 16.50 36.05
C LEU A 6 60.24 17.46 35.09
N ARG A 7 59.54 18.51 34.57
CA ARG A 7 60.04 19.51 33.60
C ARG A 7 60.79 18.92 32.41
N ARG A 8 60.35 17.71 31.94
CA ARG A 8 60.98 16.98 30.83
C ARG A 8 60.01 16.89 29.65
N LEU A 9 60.31 17.65 28.59
CA LEU A 9 59.50 17.75 27.39
C LEU A 9 59.48 16.44 26.57
N TRP A 10 60.44 15.53 26.78
CA TRP A 10 60.51 14.28 26.04
C TRP A 10 59.32 13.32 26.34
N LEU A 11 58.76 13.34 27.53
CA LEU A 11 57.60 12.52 27.89
C LEU A 11 56.33 12.81 27.06
N PRO A 12 55.90 14.09 26.91
CA PRO A 12 54.76 14.37 26.03
C PRO A 12 55.07 14.14 24.54
N VAL A 13 56.34 14.36 24.14
CA VAL A 13 56.74 14.08 22.75
C VAL A 13 56.71 12.57 22.45
N THR A 14 57.20 11.71 23.34
CA THR A 14 57.09 10.26 23.16
C THR A 14 55.65 9.79 23.24
N ALA A 15 54.82 10.32 24.12
CA ALA A 15 53.42 9.99 24.19
C ALA A 15 52.67 10.40 22.91
N ALA A 16 52.94 11.59 22.38
CA ALA A 16 52.40 12.03 21.09
C ALA A 16 52.91 11.16 19.93
N GLY A 17 54.20 10.81 19.94
CA GLY A 17 54.78 9.87 18.95
C GLY A 17 54.13 8.51 18.96
N ILE A 18 53.93 7.92 20.15
CA ILE A 18 53.22 6.64 20.30
C ILE A 18 51.77 6.77 19.81
N TRP A 19 51.10 7.87 20.14
CA TRP A 19 49.73 8.09 19.71
C TRP A 19 49.61 8.20 18.18
N VAL A 20 50.53 8.97 17.54
CA VAL A 20 50.60 9.05 16.07
C VAL A 20 50.95 7.70 15.46
N ALA A 21 51.89 6.95 16.04
CA ALA A 21 52.22 5.62 15.56
C ALA A 21 51.02 4.65 15.65
N LEU A 22 50.26 4.69 16.73
CA LEU A 22 49.03 3.89 16.88
C LEU A 22 47.97 4.29 15.86
N LEU A 23 47.80 5.57 15.56
CA LEU A 23 46.90 6.05 14.53
C LEU A 23 47.34 5.55 13.13
N LEU A 24 48.62 5.68 12.81
CA LEU A 24 49.16 5.24 11.54
C LEU A 24 49.05 3.72 11.38
N VAL A 25 49.44 2.97 12.40
CA VAL A 25 49.29 1.49 12.38
C VAL A 25 47.81 1.10 12.26
N GLY A 26 46.91 1.79 13.01
CA GLY A 26 45.48 1.54 12.98
C GLY A 26 44.82 1.85 11.65
N GLN A 27 45.39 2.71 10.82
CA GLN A 27 44.88 3.04 9.48
C GLN A 27 45.61 2.28 8.37
N LEU A 28 46.96 2.28 8.41
CA LEU A 28 47.79 1.71 7.35
C LEU A 28 47.74 0.17 7.34
N TYR A 29 47.77 -0.45 8.53
CA TYR A 29 47.74 -1.92 8.60
C TYR A 29 46.44 -2.53 8.05
N PRO A 30 45.24 -2.08 8.45
CA PRO A 30 44.01 -2.59 7.85
C PRO A 30 43.92 -2.27 6.35
N ALA A 31 44.36 -1.11 5.91
CA ALA A 31 44.38 -0.72 4.50
C ALA A 31 45.32 -1.61 3.67
N ALA A 32 46.53 -1.87 4.19
CA ALA A 32 47.49 -2.76 3.55
C ALA A 32 46.96 -4.21 3.48
N LEU A 33 46.39 -4.68 4.58
CA LEU A 33 45.79 -6.02 4.66
C LEU A 33 44.60 -6.14 3.68
N GLN A 34 43.78 -5.14 3.62
CA GLN A 34 42.68 -5.06 2.64
C GLN A 34 43.20 -5.10 1.20
N TYR A 35 44.17 -4.26 0.89
CA TYR A 35 44.65 -4.11 -0.49
C TYR A 35 45.47 -5.32 -0.98
N PHE A 36 46.38 -5.86 -0.17
CA PHE A 36 47.28 -6.92 -0.58
C PHE A 36 46.76 -8.35 -0.38
N PHE A 37 45.87 -8.56 0.62
CA PHE A 37 45.40 -9.90 0.98
C PHE A 37 43.91 -10.09 0.68
N VAL A 38 43.05 -9.14 1.11
CA VAL A 38 41.60 -9.30 0.96
C VAL A 38 41.18 -9.05 -0.46
N THR A 39 41.58 -7.91 -1.07
CA THR A 39 41.11 -7.53 -2.41
C THR A 39 41.46 -8.58 -3.50
N PRO A 40 42.67 -9.17 -3.57
CA PRO A 40 43.00 -10.20 -4.57
C PRO A 40 42.19 -11.50 -4.36
N SER A 41 41.81 -11.80 -3.12
CA SER A 41 41.10 -13.01 -2.74
C SER A 41 39.75 -12.67 -2.04
N ALA A 42 39.16 -11.53 -2.38
CA ALA A 42 37.98 -10.97 -1.74
C ALA A 42 36.86 -12.03 -1.61
N ARG A 43 36.67 -12.83 -2.65
CA ARG A 43 35.64 -13.85 -2.68
C ARG A 43 35.77 -14.88 -1.53
N SER A 44 36.96 -15.38 -1.28
CA SER A 44 37.18 -16.41 -0.25
C SER A 44 37.06 -15.85 1.17
N TYR A 45 37.44 -14.59 1.37
CA TYR A 45 37.38 -13.93 2.67
C TYR A 45 36.00 -13.33 2.96
N GLU A 46 35.27 -12.84 1.95
CA GLU A 46 34.00 -12.16 2.11
C GLU A 46 32.76 -13.09 2.08
N ILE A 47 32.85 -14.26 1.43
CA ILE A 47 31.73 -15.21 1.33
C ILE A 47 31.02 -15.47 2.67
N PRO A 48 31.71 -15.78 3.80
CA PRO A 48 31.02 -16.05 5.04
C PRO A 48 30.25 -14.86 5.62
N TYR A 49 30.68 -13.64 5.33
CA TYR A 49 30.00 -12.40 5.75
C TYR A 49 28.81 -12.10 4.85
N ILE A 50 28.96 -12.28 3.54
CA ILE A 50 27.90 -12.15 2.53
C ILE A 50 26.78 -13.16 2.84
N GLU A 51 27.09 -14.39 3.17
CA GLU A 51 26.10 -15.40 3.53
C GLU A 51 25.28 -15.00 4.78
N ARG A 52 25.94 -14.43 5.79
CA ARG A 52 25.25 -13.91 6.98
C ARG A 52 24.37 -12.69 6.65
N GLU A 53 24.84 -11.79 5.81
CA GLU A 53 24.07 -10.64 5.35
C GLU A 53 22.84 -11.07 4.53
N ILE A 54 23.01 -12.06 3.65
CA ILE A 54 21.90 -12.66 2.88
C ILE A 54 20.89 -13.31 3.84
N ALA A 55 21.36 -14.09 4.79
CA ALA A 55 20.48 -14.74 5.77
C ALA A 55 19.73 -13.73 6.65
N GLY A 56 20.44 -12.72 7.15
CA GLY A 56 19.86 -11.61 7.93
C GLY A 56 18.82 -10.81 7.13
N THR A 57 19.16 -10.46 5.91
CA THR A 57 18.25 -9.71 5.02
C THR A 57 17.01 -10.55 4.69
N ARG A 58 17.16 -11.83 4.35
CA ARG A 58 16.02 -12.72 4.10
C ARG A 58 15.10 -12.84 5.32
N ALA A 59 15.68 -12.98 6.52
CA ALA A 59 14.91 -13.02 7.73
C ALA A 59 14.17 -11.71 8.01
N ALA A 60 14.84 -10.57 7.86
CA ALA A 60 14.28 -9.24 8.08
C ALA A 60 13.09 -8.92 7.15
N TYR A 61 13.17 -9.38 5.91
CA TYR A 61 12.14 -9.13 4.88
C TYR A 61 11.11 -10.26 4.72
N GLY A 62 11.17 -11.28 5.59
CA GLY A 62 10.23 -12.41 5.54
C GLY A 62 10.38 -13.30 4.31
N LEU A 63 11.60 -13.43 3.78
CA LEU A 63 11.91 -14.21 2.58
C LEU A 63 12.47 -15.61 2.88
N SER A 64 12.60 -16.00 4.16
CA SER A 64 13.21 -17.28 4.55
C SER A 64 12.42 -18.49 4.03
N ASN A 65 11.11 -18.37 3.88
CA ASN A 65 10.23 -19.45 3.44
C ASN A 65 9.90 -19.40 1.94
N VAL A 66 10.60 -18.57 1.17
CA VAL A 66 10.38 -18.47 -0.28
C VAL A 66 11.10 -19.61 -0.99
N THR A 67 10.36 -20.44 -1.69
CA THR A 67 10.91 -21.50 -2.54
C THR A 67 11.48 -20.89 -3.82
N VAL A 68 12.75 -21.14 -4.10
CA VAL A 68 13.42 -20.72 -5.33
C VAL A 68 13.48 -21.91 -6.27
N SER A 69 12.85 -21.80 -7.44
CA SER A 69 12.91 -22.79 -8.51
C SER A 69 13.58 -22.20 -9.73
N ASN A 70 14.39 -23.03 -10.43
CA ASN A 70 14.95 -22.65 -11.71
C ASN A 70 13.90 -22.90 -12.79
N PHE A 71 13.59 -21.87 -13.56
CA PHE A 71 12.71 -21.96 -14.72
C PHE A 71 13.52 -21.74 -15.99
N SER A 72 13.52 -22.73 -16.88
CA SER A 72 14.11 -22.61 -18.21
C SER A 72 13.04 -22.03 -19.15
N GLY A 73 13.22 -20.78 -19.56
CA GLY A 73 12.29 -20.07 -20.45
C GLY A 73 12.39 -20.50 -21.93
N ASP A 74 13.14 -21.57 -22.23
CA ASP A 74 13.46 -21.97 -23.60
C ASP A 74 12.44 -22.95 -24.22
N GLN A 75 11.43 -23.37 -23.46
CA GLN A 75 10.40 -24.26 -24.01
C GLN A 75 9.37 -23.46 -24.82
N PRO A 76 9.13 -23.82 -26.09
CA PRO A 76 8.08 -23.18 -26.89
C PRO A 76 6.71 -23.49 -26.29
N LEU A 77 5.89 -22.45 -26.10
CA LEU A 77 4.51 -22.59 -25.67
C LEU A 77 3.71 -23.28 -26.78
N THR A 78 3.04 -24.37 -26.46
CA THR A 78 2.19 -25.10 -27.42
C THR A 78 0.71 -24.74 -27.25
N ALA A 79 -0.09 -24.93 -28.28
CA ALA A 79 -1.55 -24.73 -28.21
C ALA A 79 -2.19 -25.63 -27.13
N LYS A 80 -1.61 -26.80 -26.88
CA LYS A 80 -2.07 -27.71 -25.83
C LYS A 80 -1.81 -27.16 -24.41
N ASP A 81 -0.70 -26.47 -24.21
CA ASP A 81 -0.38 -25.83 -22.91
C ASP A 81 -1.38 -24.71 -22.61
N VAL A 82 -1.72 -23.92 -23.64
CA VAL A 82 -2.76 -22.87 -23.54
C VAL A 82 -4.13 -23.47 -23.24
N GLN A 83 -4.48 -24.57 -23.89
CA GLN A 83 -5.76 -25.27 -23.64
C GLN A 83 -5.82 -25.90 -22.24
N ASN A 84 -4.70 -26.36 -21.70
CA ASN A 84 -4.65 -26.97 -20.37
C ASN A 84 -4.69 -25.95 -19.22
N ASP A 85 -4.30 -24.70 -19.47
CA ASP A 85 -4.25 -23.65 -18.45
C ASP A 85 -5.34 -22.58 -18.66
N GLN A 86 -6.58 -23.03 -18.73
CA GLN A 86 -7.73 -22.13 -18.91
C GLN A 86 -7.91 -21.15 -17.75
N VAL A 87 -7.46 -21.49 -16.55
CA VAL A 87 -7.54 -20.57 -15.39
C VAL A 87 -6.68 -19.35 -15.65
N THR A 88 -5.46 -19.50 -16.14
CA THR A 88 -4.62 -18.37 -16.51
C THR A 88 -5.17 -17.60 -17.69
N VAL A 89 -5.58 -18.32 -18.77
CA VAL A 89 -6.11 -17.70 -20.00
C VAL A 89 -7.36 -16.86 -19.71
N ASN A 90 -8.27 -17.40 -18.91
CA ASN A 90 -9.52 -16.73 -18.55
C ASN A 90 -9.33 -15.57 -17.54
N ASN A 91 -8.13 -15.37 -17.04
CA ASN A 91 -7.81 -14.26 -16.12
C ASN A 91 -6.68 -13.37 -16.65
N LEU A 92 -6.42 -13.41 -17.96
CA LEU A 92 -5.50 -12.47 -18.59
C LEU A 92 -6.10 -11.07 -18.59
N ILE A 93 -5.32 -10.10 -18.11
CA ILE A 93 -5.74 -8.69 -18.03
C ILE A 93 -5.73 -8.11 -19.44
N LEU A 94 -6.88 -7.63 -19.92
CA LEU A 94 -7.03 -6.95 -21.21
C LEU A 94 -6.86 -5.43 -21.10
N TRP A 95 -7.23 -4.84 -19.95
CA TRP A 95 -7.20 -3.41 -19.72
C TRP A 95 -6.03 -3.00 -18.84
N ASP A 96 -5.42 -1.86 -19.13
CA ASP A 96 -4.61 -1.16 -18.13
C ASP A 96 -5.54 -0.37 -17.20
N SER A 97 -5.21 -0.30 -15.91
CA SER A 97 -6.07 0.30 -14.88
C SER A 97 -6.41 1.77 -15.16
N ALA A 98 -5.51 2.53 -15.82
CA ALA A 98 -5.77 3.94 -16.08
C ALA A 98 -6.85 4.18 -17.15
N PRO A 99 -6.80 3.57 -18.36
CA PRO A 99 -7.89 3.68 -19.32
C PRO A 99 -9.23 3.13 -18.80
N LEU A 100 -9.17 2.07 -18.00
CA LEU A 100 -10.39 1.50 -17.41
C LEU A 100 -11.01 2.46 -16.37
N GLN A 101 -10.19 3.14 -15.57
CA GLN A 101 -10.67 4.14 -14.63
C GLN A 101 -11.39 5.28 -15.35
N ASP A 102 -10.81 5.79 -16.44
CA ASP A 102 -11.44 6.81 -17.27
C ASP A 102 -12.78 6.31 -17.84
N THR A 103 -12.86 5.03 -18.24
CA THR A 103 -14.10 4.42 -18.76
C THR A 103 -15.14 4.27 -17.63
N TYR A 104 -14.75 3.84 -16.43
CA TYR A 104 -15.67 3.79 -15.29
C TYR A 104 -16.17 5.20 -14.93
N GLU A 105 -15.31 6.21 -14.97
CA GLU A 105 -15.72 7.58 -14.73
C GLU A 105 -16.71 8.07 -15.81
N GLN A 106 -16.52 7.72 -17.07
CA GLN A 106 -17.42 8.13 -18.13
C GLN A 106 -18.79 7.42 -18.10
N GLN A 107 -18.80 6.13 -17.79
CA GLN A 107 -20.02 5.32 -17.90
C GLN A 107 -20.76 5.13 -16.57
N GLN A 108 -20.03 5.03 -15.46
CA GLN A 108 -20.57 4.64 -14.18
C GLN A 108 -20.61 5.78 -13.15
N THR A 109 -20.12 6.97 -13.48
CA THR A 109 -20.23 8.14 -12.59
C THR A 109 -21.67 8.60 -12.44
N ILE A 110 -22.47 8.56 -13.53
CA ILE A 110 -23.91 8.95 -13.59
C ILE A 110 -24.14 10.42 -13.25
N ARG A 111 -23.41 10.96 -12.26
CA ARG A 111 -23.38 12.37 -11.88
C ARG A 111 -21.94 12.80 -11.66
N THR A 112 -21.60 14.02 -12.01
CA THR A 112 -20.23 14.57 -12.00
C THR A 112 -19.55 14.58 -10.64
N TYR A 113 -20.31 14.53 -9.56
CA TYR A 113 -19.80 14.53 -8.18
C TYR A 113 -19.40 13.14 -7.66
N TYR A 114 -19.60 12.06 -8.41
CA TYR A 114 -19.03 10.78 -8.09
C TYR A 114 -17.64 10.59 -8.70
N SER A 115 -16.81 9.81 -8.05
CA SER A 115 -15.46 9.48 -8.51
C SER A 115 -15.10 8.04 -8.22
N PHE A 116 -14.25 7.48 -9.08
CA PHE A 116 -13.58 6.19 -8.89
C PHE A 116 -12.10 6.47 -8.65
N ASN A 117 -11.64 6.38 -7.39
CA ASN A 117 -10.28 6.80 -7.05
C ASN A 117 -9.22 5.79 -7.49
N ASN A 118 -9.49 4.50 -7.34
CA ASN A 118 -8.54 3.43 -7.66
C ASN A 118 -9.26 2.20 -8.21
N ILE A 119 -8.77 1.67 -9.32
CA ILE A 119 -9.15 0.33 -9.77
C ILE A 119 -8.27 -0.70 -9.06
N ASN A 120 -8.89 -1.69 -8.47
CA ASN A 120 -8.23 -2.78 -7.77
C ASN A 120 -8.57 -4.10 -8.45
N PHE A 121 -7.59 -5.00 -8.51
CA PHE A 121 -7.82 -6.37 -8.95
C PHE A 121 -8.21 -7.22 -7.75
N ASP A 122 -9.27 -7.99 -7.89
CA ASP A 122 -9.67 -8.94 -6.86
C ASP A 122 -10.32 -10.18 -7.51
N ARG A 123 -10.57 -11.20 -6.74
CA ARG A 123 -11.06 -12.49 -7.21
C ARG A 123 -12.39 -12.84 -6.56
N TYR A 124 -13.32 -13.28 -7.38
CA TYR A 124 -14.66 -13.69 -6.95
C TYR A 124 -15.04 -14.98 -7.63
N THR A 125 -15.97 -15.72 -7.04
CA THR A 125 -16.67 -16.80 -7.72
C THR A 125 -17.99 -16.26 -8.24
N ILE A 126 -18.05 -15.97 -9.53
CA ILE A 126 -19.25 -15.44 -10.19
C ILE A 126 -19.91 -16.56 -10.98
N LEU A 127 -21.18 -16.84 -10.67
CA LEU A 127 -21.96 -17.93 -11.32
C LEU A 127 -21.22 -19.28 -11.31
N GLY A 128 -20.48 -19.56 -10.24
CA GLY A 128 -19.70 -20.80 -10.08
C GLY A 128 -18.35 -20.82 -10.77
N GLN A 129 -17.93 -19.72 -11.43
CA GLN A 129 -16.63 -19.59 -12.07
C GLN A 129 -15.71 -18.67 -11.28
N TYR A 130 -14.47 -19.10 -11.08
CA TYR A 130 -13.42 -18.27 -10.52
C TYR A 130 -13.05 -17.18 -11.53
N THR A 131 -13.28 -15.93 -11.18
CA THR A 131 -13.12 -14.77 -12.05
C THR A 131 -12.33 -13.68 -11.35
N GLN A 132 -11.29 -13.19 -12.00
CA GLN A 132 -10.59 -12.00 -11.55
C GLN A 132 -11.33 -10.76 -12.04
N LEU A 133 -11.65 -9.87 -11.12
CA LEU A 133 -12.36 -8.62 -11.38
C LEU A 133 -11.47 -7.41 -11.20
N GLU A 134 -11.72 -6.42 -11.99
CA GLU A 134 -11.35 -5.03 -11.76
C GLU A 134 -12.50 -4.34 -11.04
N ILE A 135 -12.25 -3.83 -9.84
CA ILE A 135 -13.28 -3.31 -8.94
C ILE A 135 -12.87 -1.94 -8.39
N SER A 136 -13.83 -1.04 -8.32
CA SER A 136 -13.66 0.29 -7.72
C SER A 136 -14.92 0.74 -6.99
N ALA A 137 -14.74 1.46 -5.88
CA ALA A 137 -15.82 2.08 -5.15
C ALA A 137 -16.22 3.40 -5.80
N ARG A 138 -17.53 3.65 -5.90
CA ARG A 138 -18.07 4.95 -6.32
C ARG A 138 -18.18 5.85 -5.11
N GLU A 139 -17.18 6.70 -4.90
CA GLU A 139 -17.12 7.61 -3.78
C GLU A 139 -17.66 8.98 -4.15
N PHE A 140 -18.15 9.72 -3.16
CA PHE A 140 -18.59 11.09 -3.33
C PHE A 140 -17.40 12.04 -3.21
N ASP A 141 -17.21 12.87 -4.25
CA ASP A 141 -16.16 13.90 -4.29
C ASP A 141 -16.79 15.28 -4.18
N PHE A 142 -16.76 15.84 -2.98
CA PHE A 142 -17.35 17.14 -2.70
C PHE A 142 -16.72 18.27 -3.53
N SER A 143 -15.46 18.14 -3.92
CA SER A 143 -14.76 19.16 -4.74
C SER A 143 -15.32 19.30 -6.16
N LYS A 144 -16.00 18.26 -6.65
CA LYS A 144 -16.65 18.25 -7.98
C LYS A 144 -18.03 18.92 -7.99
N LEU A 145 -18.57 19.30 -6.84
CA LEU A 145 -19.79 20.11 -6.78
C LEU A 145 -19.52 21.55 -7.28
N THR A 146 -20.58 22.17 -7.82
CA THR A 146 -20.52 23.61 -8.15
C THR A 146 -20.25 24.43 -6.88
N GLN A 147 -19.56 25.55 -7.00
CA GLN A 147 -19.22 26.40 -5.85
C GLN A 147 -20.46 26.83 -5.03
N ALA A 148 -21.59 27.07 -5.67
CA ALA A 148 -22.84 27.38 -5.00
C ALA A 148 -23.39 26.23 -4.14
N ALA A 149 -23.11 24.98 -4.54
CA ALA A 149 -23.50 23.78 -3.79
C ALA A 149 -22.48 23.39 -2.72
N GLN A 150 -21.29 23.98 -2.71
CA GLN A 150 -20.26 23.73 -1.70
C GLN A 150 -20.54 24.56 -0.43
N ASN A 151 -21.51 24.15 0.36
CA ASN A 151 -21.87 24.77 1.64
C ASN A 151 -21.88 23.72 2.77
N TRP A 152 -21.91 24.21 4.00
CA TRP A 152 -21.83 23.36 5.21
C TRP A 152 -22.93 22.29 5.27
N VAL A 153 -24.17 22.64 4.96
CA VAL A 153 -25.31 21.70 4.98
C VAL A 153 -25.09 20.58 3.95
N ASN A 154 -24.72 20.94 2.74
CA ASN A 154 -24.47 19.95 1.69
C ASN A 154 -23.29 19.03 2.03
N GLN A 155 -22.22 19.59 2.60
CA GLN A 155 -21.02 18.84 2.92
C GLN A 155 -21.20 17.87 4.08
N HIS A 156 -21.96 18.25 5.09
CA HIS A 156 -21.98 17.51 6.35
C HIS A 156 -23.30 16.82 6.66
N LEU A 157 -24.40 17.24 6.01
CA LEU A 157 -25.74 16.73 6.29
C LEU A 157 -26.41 16.06 5.09
N PHE A 158 -26.15 16.56 3.87
CA PHE A 158 -26.87 16.13 2.67
C PHE A 158 -26.06 15.10 1.87
N TYR A 159 -24.85 15.44 1.39
CA TYR A 159 -23.97 14.54 0.64
C TYR A 159 -23.02 13.81 1.59
N THR A 160 -23.56 12.93 2.41
CA THR A 160 -22.84 12.28 3.50
C THR A 160 -22.04 11.06 3.06
N HIS A 161 -22.37 10.41 1.93
CA HIS A 161 -21.78 9.12 1.54
C HIS A 161 -21.68 8.94 0.04
N GLY A 162 -20.77 8.07 -0.40
CA GLY A 162 -20.72 7.51 -1.74
C GLY A 162 -21.68 6.35 -1.90
N TYR A 163 -21.85 5.82 -3.14
CA TYR A 163 -22.88 4.82 -3.39
C TYR A 163 -22.44 3.73 -4.36
N GLY A 164 -22.27 2.53 -3.84
CA GLY A 164 -22.02 1.33 -4.62
C GLY A 164 -20.60 1.20 -5.16
N ILE A 165 -20.45 0.25 -6.03
CA ILE A 165 -19.20 -0.10 -6.69
C ILE A 165 -19.45 -0.31 -8.18
N ALA A 166 -18.39 -0.30 -8.98
CA ALA A 166 -18.36 -0.85 -10.32
C ALA A 166 -17.31 -1.94 -10.40
N ALA A 167 -17.64 -3.06 -11.04
CA ALA A 167 -16.68 -4.14 -11.27
C ALA A 167 -16.94 -4.84 -12.60
N SER A 168 -15.87 -5.21 -13.29
CA SER A 168 -15.88 -5.98 -14.55
C SER A 168 -14.80 -7.05 -14.53
N PRO A 169 -14.98 -8.18 -15.27
CA PRO A 169 -13.93 -9.18 -15.44
C PRO A 169 -12.73 -8.59 -16.19
N VAL A 170 -11.54 -9.01 -15.79
CA VAL A 170 -10.27 -8.52 -16.38
C VAL A 170 -10.11 -8.93 -17.86
N ASN A 171 -10.82 -9.98 -18.31
CA ASN A 171 -10.66 -10.62 -19.61
C ASN A 171 -11.88 -10.49 -20.50
N ALA A 172 -12.94 -9.79 -20.08
CA ALA A 172 -14.18 -9.70 -20.84
C ALA A 172 -14.50 -8.26 -21.24
N VAL A 173 -14.97 -8.13 -22.48
CA VAL A 173 -15.48 -6.88 -23.03
C VAL A 173 -16.78 -7.16 -23.77
N VAL A 174 -17.68 -6.19 -23.78
CA VAL A 174 -18.90 -6.20 -24.60
C VAL A 174 -18.70 -5.38 -25.88
N GLY A 175 -19.73 -5.21 -26.69
CA GLY A 175 -19.66 -4.49 -27.95
C GLY A 175 -18.90 -3.15 -27.84
N GLU A 176 -18.16 -2.79 -28.88
CA GLU A 176 -17.31 -1.62 -28.95
C GLU A 176 -16.11 -1.61 -27.98
N GLY A 177 -15.79 -2.78 -27.38
CA GLY A 177 -14.68 -2.92 -26.43
C GLY A 177 -14.95 -2.33 -25.06
N LEU A 178 -16.21 -2.19 -24.64
CA LEU A 178 -16.58 -1.68 -23.33
C LEU A 178 -16.46 -2.76 -22.24
N PRO A 179 -16.26 -2.39 -20.95
CA PRO A 179 -16.24 -3.38 -19.86
C PRO A 179 -17.56 -4.12 -19.71
N ASP A 180 -17.47 -5.43 -19.47
CA ASP A 180 -18.63 -6.27 -19.14
C ASP A 180 -18.89 -6.20 -17.62
N TYR A 181 -19.85 -5.38 -17.19
CA TYR A 181 -20.05 -5.12 -15.77
C TYR A 181 -20.73 -6.29 -15.05
N VAL A 182 -20.03 -6.92 -14.08
CA VAL A 182 -20.61 -7.86 -13.11
C VAL A 182 -21.36 -7.14 -11.98
N VAL A 183 -21.03 -5.88 -11.73
CA VAL A 183 -21.82 -4.96 -10.94
C VAL A 183 -21.59 -3.55 -11.45
N GLY A 184 -22.66 -2.83 -11.65
CA GLY A 184 -22.66 -1.45 -12.15
C GLY A 184 -23.98 -0.78 -11.82
N ASP A 185 -24.20 0.38 -12.46
CA ASP A 185 -25.39 1.22 -12.29
C ASP A 185 -25.60 1.80 -10.89
N VAL A 186 -26.68 2.56 -10.75
CA VAL A 186 -27.18 3.15 -9.48
C VAL A 186 -28.72 3.02 -9.48
N PRO A 187 -29.29 2.24 -8.60
CA PRO A 187 -28.66 1.34 -7.62
C PRO A 187 -27.87 0.19 -8.27
N PRO A 188 -26.90 -0.41 -7.54
CA PRO A 188 -26.05 -1.48 -8.07
C PRO A 188 -26.85 -2.66 -8.58
N LYS A 189 -26.54 -3.14 -9.81
CA LYS A 189 -27.14 -4.28 -10.46
C LYS A 189 -26.05 -5.22 -10.96
N GLY A 190 -26.34 -6.52 -10.97
CA GLY A 190 -25.48 -7.55 -11.50
C GLY A 190 -25.40 -8.80 -10.63
N PRO A 191 -24.63 -9.81 -11.06
CA PRO A 191 -24.50 -11.07 -10.32
C PRO A 191 -23.73 -10.93 -9.00
N LEU A 192 -22.89 -9.91 -8.82
CA LEU A 192 -22.28 -9.59 -7.55
C LEU A 192 -23.22 -8.68 -6.75
N ALA A 193 -23.96 -9.26 -5.80
CA ALA A 193 -24.96 -8.54 -5.03
C ALA A 193 -24.31 -7.54 -4.05
N VAL A 194 -24.79 -6.29 -4.06
CA VAL A 194 -24.42 -5.24 -3.10
C VAL A 194 -25.70 -4.75 -2.41
N THR A 195 -25.96 -5.25 -1.22
CA THR A 195 -27.18 -4.96 -0.47
C THR A 195 -27.07 -3.74 0.41
N LYS A 196 -25.85 -3.36 0.81
CA LYS A 196 -25.52 -2.13 1.55
C LYS A 196 -24.52 -1.29 0.76
N PRO A 197 -24.99 -0.53 -0.23
CA PRO A 197 -24.12 0.20 -1.15
C PRO A 197 -23.57 1.52 -0.59
N ALA A 198 -24.12 2.09 0.46
CA ALA A 198 -23.72 3.39 1.01
C ALA A 198 -22.30 3.31 1.62
N ILE A 199 -21.43 4.25 1.22
CA ILE A 199 -20.02 4.32 1.62
C ILE A 199 -19.82 5.60 2.43
N TYR A 200 -19.97 5.48 3.74
CA TYR A 200 -19.72 6.59 4.68
C TYR A 200 -18.24 6.77 4.98
N PHE A 201 -17.47 5.70 4.93
CA PHE A 201 -16.03 5.67 5.15
C PHE A 201 -15.32 5.18 3.89
N GLY A 202 -14.43 6.01 3.35
CA GLY A 202 -13.81 5.75 2.06
C GLY A 202 -12.41 6.36 1.93
N THR A 203 -11.94 6.49 0.71
CA THR A 203 -10.61 7.04 0.42
C THR A 203 -10.64 8.53 0.08
N LEU A 204 -11.79 9.02 -0.41
CA LEU A 204 -12.01 10.44 -0.76
C LEU A 204 -12.71 11.22 0.35
N THR A 205 -13.24 10.55 1.36
CA THR A 205 -13.98 11.17 2.45
C THR A 205 -13.06 11.74 3.51
N SER A 206 -12.72 13.02 3.42
CA SER A 206 -11.84 13.70 4.40
C SER A 206 -12.58 14.49 5.46
N SER A 207 -13.83 14.93 5.19
CA SER A 207 -14.64 15.72 6.10
C SER A 207 -15.49 14.84 7.04
N TYR A 208 -15.95 15.41 8.15
CA TYR A 208 -16.93 14.74 9.00
C TYR A 208 -18.34 14.75 8.38
N ALA A 209 -19.20 13.85 8.82
CA ALA A 209 -20.64 13.86 8.49
C ALA A 209 -21.48 13.77 9.76
N LEU A 210 -22.68 14.30 9.68
CA LEU A 210 -23.67 14.35 10.77
C LEU A 210 -24.91 13.59 10.30
N ALA A 211 -25.07 12.37 10.75
CA ALA A 211 -26.12 11.46 10.29
C ALA A 211 -26.61 10.52 11.40
N PRO A 212 -27.93 10.27 11.53
CA PRO A 212 -29.00 10.96 10.82
C PRO A 212 -29.20 12.39 11.31
N SER A 213 -29.79 13.25 10.49
CA SER A 213 -30.14 14.62 10.84
C SER A 213 -31.61 14.93 10.46
N ASN A 214 -32.09 16.13 10.76
CA ASN A 214 -33.42 16.56 10.27
C ASN A 214 -33.41 16.84 8.77
N THR A 215 -32.22 17.00 8.14
CA THR A 215 -32.08 17.04 6.70
C THR A 215 -31.94 15.60 6.20
N PRO A 216 -32.79 15.12 5.28
CA PRO A 216 -32.62 13.80 4.70
C PRO A 216 -31.32 13.73 3.89
N GLU A 217 -30.62 12.62 4.03
CA GLU A 217 -29.37 12.39 3.31
C GLU A 217 -29.67 12.01 1.85
N PHE A 218 -28.93 12.59 0.93
CA PHE A 218 -28.97 12.18 -0.48
C PHE A 218 -28.39 10.75 -0.57
N ASP A 219 -29.19 9.80 -1.09
CA ASP A 219 -28.77 8.40 -1.27
C ASP A 219 -28.19 8.18 -2.66
N PHE A 220 -29.01 8.34 -3.69
CA PHE A 220 -28.59 8.21 -5.07
C PHE A 220 -29.55 8.89 -6.05
N PRO A 221 -29.09 9.24 -7.28
CA PRO A 221 -29.97 9.83 -8.29
C PRO A 221 -30.86 8.76 -8.91
N GLN A 222 -32.15 9.00 -8.98
CA GLN A 222 -33.15 8.13 -9.62
C GLN A 222 -33.79 8.86 -10.82
N GLY A 223 -33.13 8.82 -11.96
CA GLY A 223 -33.56 9.59 -13.13
C GLY A 223 -33.45 11.09 -12.87
N ASN A 224 -34.58 11.81 -12.93
CA ASN A 224 -34.66 13.24 -12.63
C ASN A 224 -35.02 13.54 -11.16
N LEU A 225 -35.21 12.51 -10.34
CA LEU A 225 -35.50 12.63 -8.91
C LEU A 225 -34.29 12.13 -8.11
N ASP A 226 -34.22 12.51 -6.85
CA ASP A 226 -33.22 12.05 -5.91
C ASP A 226 -33.87 11.09 -4.91
N ALA A 227 -33.18 9.97 -4.64
CA ALA A 227 -33.54 9.08 -3.53
C ALA A 227 -32.88 9.61 -2.23
N PHE A 228 -33.57 9.43 -1.12
CA PHE A 228 -33.12 9.88 0.17
C PHE A 228 -33.06 8.74 1.17
N THR A 229 -32.14 8.84 2.11
CA THR A 229 -31.96 7.85 3.17
C THR A 229 -31.65 8.53 4.50
N ASN A 230 -31.54 7.73 5.55
CA ASN A 230 -31.00 8.14 6.84
C ASN A 230 -30.05 7.07 7.33
N TYR A 231 -28.91 7.48 7.84
CA TYR A 231 -27.93 6.60 8.46
C TYR A 231 -28.54 5.79 9.61
N LYS A 232 -28.33 4.48 9.60
CA LYS A 232 -28.85 3.54 10.59
C LYS A 232 -27.74 2.86 11.40
N GLY A 233 -26.49 3.30 11.21
CA GLY A 233 -25.37 2.78 11.98
C GLY A 233 -25.33 3.31 13.41
N THR A 234 -24.50 2.70 14.23
CA THR A 234 -24.42 2.99 15.66
C THR A 234 -23.04 3.44 16.13
N HIS A 235 -22.08 3.53 15.23
CA HIS A 235 -20.66 3.74 15.57
C HIS A 235 -20.21 5.21 15.44
N GLY A 236 -21.11 6.16 15.42
CA GLY A 236 -20.81 7.58 15.48
C GLY A 236 -20.78 8.12 16.92
N VAL A 237 -20.29 9.35 17.11
CA VAL A 237 -20.37 10.05 18.39
C VAL A 237 -21.74 10.74 18.51
N PRO A 238 -22.57 10.40 19.51
CA PRO A 238 -23.87 11.03 19.67
C PRO A 238 -23.72 12.51 19.95
N MET A 239 -24.53 13.36 19.27
CA MET A 239 -24.45 14.82 19.35
C MET A 239 -25.33 15.37 20.49
N THR A 240 -25.06 14.88 21.72
CA THR A 240 -25.61 15.49 22.94
C THR A 240 -25.15 16.94 23.06
N SER A 241 -25.83 17.76 23.86
CA SER A 241 -25.48 19.19 24.03
C SER A 241 -24.00 19.39 24.41
N VAL A 242 -23.47 18.52 25.29
CA VAL A 242 -22.05 18.57 25.70
C VAL A 242 -21.13 18.22 24.55
N ASN A 243 -21.42 17.12 23.85
CA ASN A 243 -20.59 16.69 22.69
C ASN A 243 -20.66 17.74 21.59
N ARG A 244 -21.79 18.35 21.30
CA ARG A 244 -21.91 19.46 20.34
C ARG A 244 -20.99 20.62 20.70
N ALA A 245 -20.92 21.02 21.96
CA ALA A 245 -20.05 22.09 22.40
C ALA A 245 -18.56 21.73 22.26
N LEU A 246 -18.19 20.52 22.69
CA LEU A 246 -16.78 20.03 22.59
C LEU A 246 -16.32 19.88 21.15
N TRP A 247 -17.17 19.32 20.29
CA TRP A 247 -16.81 19.14 18.88
C TRP A 247 -16.85 20.45 18.09
N ALA A 248 -17.76 21.38 18.42
CA ALA A 248 -17.74 22.71 17.85
C ALA A 248 -16.43 23.46 18.16
N LEU A 249 -15.94 23.33 19.39
CA LEU A 249 -14.64 23.90 19.78
C LEU A 249 -13.46 23.19 19.06
N ARG A 250 -13.49 21.84 19.01
CA ARG A 250 -12.43 21.05 18.37
C ARG A 250 -12.32 21.31 16.87
N LEU A 251 -13.45 21.38 16.18
CA LEU A 251 -13.50 21.59 14.73
C LEU A 251 -13.55 23.08 14.35
N GLN A 252 -13.64 23.98 15.31
CA GLN A 252 -13.84 25.43 15.13
C GLN A 252 -15.07 25.74 14.24
N GLU A 253 -16.15 24.97 14.45
CA GLU A 253 -17.36 24.99 13.61
C GLU A 253 -18.60 25.33 14.45
N TYR A 254 -19.00 26.59 14.40
CA TYR A 254 -20.15 27.07 15.20
C TYR A 254 -21.51 26.52 14.73
N ASN A 255 -21.59 26.07 13.45
CA ASN A 255 -22.83 25.49 12.93
C ASN A 255 -23.27 24.25 13.71
N LEU A 256 -22.33 23.53 14.32
CA LEU A 256 -22.66 22.41 15.22
C LEU A 256 -23.50 22.84 16.41
N LEU A 257 -23.34 24.07 16.90
CA LEU A 257 -24.10 24.59 18.04
C LEU A 257 -25.47 25.12 17.64
N VAL A 258 -25.52 25.86 16.55
CA VAL A 258 -26.69 26.66 16.18
C VAL A 258 -27.65 25.96 15.22
N SER A 259 -27.19 24.96 14.47
CA SER A 259 -28.02 24.31 13.46
C SER A 259 -29.17 23.53 14.08
N PRO A 260 -30.43 23.81 13.69
CA PRO A 260 -31.60 23.03 14.12
C PRO A 260 -31.67 21.65 13.45
N GLN A 261 -30.83 21.40 12.46
CA GLN A 261 -30.77 20.10 11.75
C GLN A 261 -30.06 19.03 12.57
N VAL A 262 -29.17 19.43 13.48
CA VAL A 262 -28.46 18.54 14.41
C VAL A 262 -29.29 18.30 15.65
N THR A 263 -29.63 17.05 15.90
CA THR A 263 -30.47 16.62 17.05
C THR A 263 -29.69 15.72 18.00
N ASP A 264 -30.26 15.36 19.13
CA ASP A 264 -29.64 14.39 20.06
C ASP A 264 -29.53 12.97 19.45
N LYS A 265 -30.32 12.68 18.40
CA LYS A 265 -30.23 11.42 17.65
C LYS A 265 -29.12 11.43 16.62
N THR A 266 -28.61 12.62 16.28
CA THR A 266 -27.51 12.78 15.28
C THR A 266 -26.22 12.23 15.84
N GLN A 267 -25.49 11.54 14.99
CA GLN A 267 -24.15 11.03 15.28
C GLN A 267 -23.13 11.76 14.41
N LEU A 268 -22.01 12.11 14.98
CA LEU A 268 -20.86 12.63 14.25
C LEU A 268 -20.01 11.45 13.76
N LEU A 269 -19.88 11.32 12.46
CA LEU A 269 -18.95 10.42 11.81
C LEU A 269 -17.69 11.20 11.48
N PHE A 270 -16.59 10.90 12.15
CA PHE A 270 -15.31 11.60 11.98
C PHE A 270 -14.18 10.63 11.57
N ASN A 271 -13.04 11.15 11.16
CA ASN A 271 -11.92 10.35 10.62
C ASN A 271 -12.45 9.34 9.59
N ARG A 272 -13.13 9.85 8.57
CA ARG A 272 -13.85 9.02 7.59
C ARG A 272 -12.93 8.49 6.51
N SER A 273 -11.74 9.09 6.30
CA SER A 273 -10.68 8.48 5.50
C SER A 273 -10.23 7.18 6.17
N VAL A 274 -10.35 6.07 5.46
CA VAL A 274 -10.05 4.73 6.00
C VAL A 274 -8.59 4.57 6.40
N VAL A 275 -7.67 5.23 5.67
CA VAL A 275 -6.24 5.21 5.97
C VAL A 275 -5.94 6.01 7.23
N ASP A 276 -6.47 7.25 7.33
CA ASP A 276 -6.24 8.11 8.47
C ASP A 276 -6.89 7.55 9.72
N ARG A 277 -8.07 6.94 9.59
CA ARG A 277 -8.76 6.25 10.66
C ARG A 277 -7.94 5.09 11.24
N ALA A 278 -7.37 4.26 10.38
CA ALA A 278 -6.51 3.15 10.79
C ALA A 278 -5.21 3.66 11.44
N ARG A 279 -4.62 4.73 10.88
CA ARG A 279 -3.40 5.37 11.42
C ARG A 279 -3.62 6.00 12.80
N GLU A 280 -4.76 6.63 13.02
CA GLU A 280 -5.10 7.22 14.31
C GLU A 280 -5.20 6.16 15.42
N LEU A 281 -5.72 4.97 15.08
CA LEU A 281 -5.85 3.84 16.02
C LEU A 281 -4.53 3.14 16.31
N ALA A 282 -3.64 3.04 15.32
CA ALA A 282 -2.36 2.35 15.43
C ALA A 282 -1.21 3.13 14.78
N PRO A 283 -0.83 4.30 15.35
CA PRO A 283 0.19 5.19 14.75
C PRO A 283 1.60 4.59 14.72
N PHE A 284 1.82 3.49 15.41
CA PHE A 284 3.08 2.76 15.45
C PHE A 284 3.23 1.73 14.31
N LEU A 285 2.20 1.55 13.47
CA LEU A 285 2.27 0.76 12.25
C LEU A 285 2.44 1.67 11.03
N THR A 286 3.09 1.15 10.01
CA THR A 286 3.21 1.81 8.71
C THR A 286 2.14 1.26 7.77
N PHE A 287 1.32 2.13 7.17
CA PHE A 287 0.19 1.72 6.33
C PHE A 287 0.48 1.89 4.85
N ASP A 288 -0.01 0.97 4.02
CA ASP A 288 -0.10 1.20 2.58
C ASP A 288 -1.17 2.27 2.33
N ASN A 289 -0.86 3.27 1.52
CA ASN A 289 -1.77 4.37 1.19
C ASN A 289 -2.81 4.02 0.10
N ARG A 290 -2.84 2.76 -0.34
CA ARG A 290 -3.77 2.26 -1.37
C ARG A 290 -4.65 1.14 -0.81
N PRO A 291 -5.66 1.46 0.01
CA PRO A 291 -6.65 0.47 0.41
C PRO A 291 -7.36 -0.10 -0.81
N TYR A 292 -7.85 -1.31 -0.69
CA TYR A 292 -8.64 -1.93 -1.74
C TYR A 292 -10.02 -2.31 -1.24
N VAL A 293 -11.01 -2.11 -2.10
CA VAL A 293 -12.40 -2.40 -1.81
C VAL A 293 -12.70 -3.87 -2.09
N VAL A 294 -13.51 -4.47 -1.23
CA VAL A 294 -14.06 -5.83 -1.40
C VAL A 294 -15.53 -5.85 -1.03
N VAL A 295 -16.29 -6.78 -1.63
CA VAL A 295 -17.68 -7.01 -1.30
C VAL A 295 -17.83 -8.41 -0.72
N VAL A 296 -18.33 -8.47 0.51
CA VAL A 296 -18.59 -9.73 1.21
C VAL A 296 -19.99 -9.68 1.81
N ASP A 297 -20.79 -10.69 1.54
CA ASP A 297 -22.19 -10.79 2.01
C ASP A 297 -23.03 -9.54 1.69
N GLY A 298 -22.78 -8.94 0.52
CA GLY A 298 -23.49 -7.74 0.06
C GLY A 298 -23.07 -6.43 0.76
N ARG A 299 -22.05 -6.44 1.60
CA ARG A 299 -21.48 -5.26 2.28
C ARG A 299 -20.14 -4.89 1.67
N VAL A 300 -19.84 -3.61 1.68
CA VAL A 300 -18.58 -3.06 1.18
C VAL A 300 -17.59 -2.92 2.33
N TYR A 301 -16.38 -3.43 2.15
CA TYR A 301 -15.28 -3.31 3.09
C TYR A 301 -14.04 -2.77 2.38
N TRP A 302 -13.21 -2.10 3.16
CA TRP A 302 -11.86 -1.71 2.76
C TRP A 302 -10.85 -2.59 3.47
N ILE A 303 -9.87 -3.09 2.73
CA ILE A 303 -8.74 -3.82 3.30
C ILE A 303 -7.48 -3.00 3.08
N LEU A 304 -6.71 -2.80 4.16
CA LEU A 304 -5.43 -2.10 4.15
C LEU A 304 -4.32 -3.04 4.60
N ASP A 305 -3.17 -2.90 3.98
CA ASP A 305 -1.94 -3.52 4.46
C ASP A 305 -1.27 -2.63 5.51
N ALA A 306 -0.89 -3.24 6.63
CA ALA A 306 -0.12 -2.57 7.66
C ALA A 306 1.16 -3.36 7.95
N TYR A 307 2.25 -2.60 8.09
CA TYR A 307 3.60 -3.13 8.21
C TYR A 307 4.19 -2.79 9.57
N THR A 308 4.96 -3.73 10.09
CA THR A 308 5.93 -3.47 11.14
C THR A 308 7.25 -3.14 10.49
N THR A 309 7.88 -2.04 10.90
CA THR A 309 9.14 -1.55 10.33
C THR A 309 10.20 -1.35 11.41
N GLY A 310 11.46 -1.37 11.02
CA GLY A 310 12.59 -1.14 11.91
C GLY A 310 13.85 -0.74 11.15
N THR A 311 14.80 -0.12 11.87
CA THR A 311 16.07 0.41 11.33
C THR A 311 17.30 -0.27 11.92
N THR A 312 17.14 -1.18 12.88
CA THR A 312 18.22 -1.72 13.70
C THR A 312 18.37 -3.24 13.62
N TYR A 313 17.79 -3.88 12.61
CA TYR A 313 17.90 -5.33 12.47
C TYR A 313 19.33 -5.74 12.10
N PRO A 314 19.97 -6.70 12.84
CA PRO A 314 21.36 -7.07 12.61
C PRO A 314 21.59 -7.69 11.22
N TYR A 315 22.68 -7.33 10.58
CA TYR A 315 23.12 -7.84 9.27
C TYR A 315 22.13 -7.66 8.10
N ALA A 316 21.03 -6.96 8.30
CA ALA A 316 20.08 -6.69 7.22
C ALA A 316 20.46 -5.41 6.45
N GLN A 317 20.46 -5.52 5.13
CA GLN A 317 20.72 -4.37 4.27
C GLN A 317 19.59 -3.35 4.38
N ALA A 318 19.95 -2.08 4.63
CA ALA A 318 18.98 -0.98 4.63
C ALA A 318 18.53 -0.62 3.21
N SER A 319 17.27 -0.28 3.07
CA SER A 319 16.68 0.19 1.82
C SER A 319 15.63 1.26 2.07
N THR A 320 15.43 2.13 1.10
CA THR A 320 14.39 3.15 1.15
C THR A 320 13.14 2.60 0.48
N PHE A 321 12.02 2.57 1.18
CA PHE A 321 10.75 2.10 0.65
C PHE A 321 9.73 3.23 0.59
N PRO A 322 9.07 3.42 -0.54
CA PRO A 322 7.91 4.31 -0.61
C PRO A 322 6.67 3.58 -0.05
N VAL A 323 6.61 3.38 1.27
CA VAL A 323 5.44 2.73 1.90
C VAL A 323 4.33 3.74 2.15
N ASP A 324 4.69 4.98 2.45
CA ASP A 324 3.78 6.11 2.63
C ASP A 324 4.36 7.38 2.01
N SER A 325 3.56 8.43 1.88
CA SER A 325 4.02 9.77 1.48
C SER A 325 5.11 10.35 2.39
N THR A 326 5.23 9.83 3.60
CA THR A 326 6.38 10.00 4.49
C THR A 326 7.38 8.88 4.21
N SER A 327 8.34 9.14 3.33
CA SER A 327 9.48 8.25 3.12
C SER A 327 10.20 8.07 4.45
N GLU A 328 10.02 6.93 5.12
CA GLU A 328 10.92 6.55 6.21
C GLU A 328 12.27 6.18 5.58
N PRO A 329 13.31 6.99 5.76
CA PRO A 329 14.60 6.71 5.16
C PRO A 329 15.26 5.52 5.87
N ASN A 330 15.74 4.58 5.06
CA ASN A 330 16.64 3.51 5.49
C ASN A 330 16.10 2.49 6.51
N ILE A 331 14.90 1.96 6.28
CA ILE A 331 14.44 0.80 7.03
C ILE A 331 15.21 -0.45 6.60
N ASN A 332 15.55 -1.30 7.55
CA ASN A 332 16.19 -2.60 7.30
C ASN A 332 15.40 -3.80 7.83
N TYR A 333 14.16 -3.55 8.24
CA TYR A 333 13.19 -4.56 8.65
C TYR A 333 11.81 -4.12 8.19
N ILE A 334 11.09 -5.00 7.49
CA ILE A 334 9.69 -4.80 7.11
C ILE A 334 8.96 -6.14 7.05
N ARG A 335 7.83 -6.22 7.73
CA ARG A 335 6.90 -7.35 7.66
C ARG A 335 5.49 -6.85 7.43
N ASN A 336 4.77 -7.46 6.51
CA ASN A 336 3.33 -7.28 6.36
C ASN A 336 2.63 -8.17 7.40
N SER A 337 2.66 -7.73 8.65
CA SER A 337 2.21 -8.55 9.78
C SER A 337 0.74 -8.36 10.12
N VAL A 338 0.10 -7.30 9.58
CA VAL A 338 -1.27 -6.95 9.90
C VAL A 338 -2.08 -6.62 8.65
N LYS A 339 -3.30 -7.15 8.59
CA LYS A 339 -4.35 -6.69 7.67
C LYS A 339 -5.40 -5.93 8.46
N VAL A 340 -5.77 -4.78 7.96
CA VAL A 340 -6.81 -3.93 8.57
C VAL A 340 -8.04 -3.98 7.70
N VAL A 341 -9.17 -4.26 8.31
CA VAL A 341 -10.49 -4.28 7.65
C VAL A 341 -11.31 -3.14 8.19
N VAL A 342 -11.85 -2.32 7.30
CA VAL A 342 -12.75 -1.22 7.65
C VAL A 342 -14.09 -1.43 6.96
N ASP A 343 -15.17 -1.46 7.72
CA ASP A 343 -16.52 -1.49 7.17
C ASP A 343 -16.85 -0.11 6.57
N ALA A 344 -17.20 -0.07 5.29
CA ALA A 344 -17.44 1.19 4.57
C ALA A 344 -18.71 1.92 5.05
N TYR A 345 -19.66 1.21 5.69
CA TYR A 345 -20.89 1.77 6.22
C TYR A 345 -20.74 2.20 7.68
N GLU A 346 -20.28 1.29 8.57
CA GLU A 346 -20.19 1.53 10.02
C GLU A 346 -18.89 2.21 10.44
N GLY A 347 -17.82 2.07 9.66
CA GLY A 347 -16.49 2.58 9.99
C GLY A 347 -15.80 1.81 11.11
N THR A 348 -16.25 0.60 11.43
CA THR A 348 -15.53 -0.28 12.36
C THR A 348 -14.20 -0.68 11.77
N VAL A 349 -13.17 -0.77 12.61
CA VAL A 349 -11.80 -1.08 12.19
C VAL A 349 -11.31 -2.29 12.96
N ASP A 350 -10.96 -3.33 12.25
CA ASP A 350 -10.42 -4.57 12.79
C ASP A 350 -8.99 -4.80 12.29
N PHE A 351 -8.07 -5.06 13.24
CA PHE A 351 -6.67 -5.35 12.96
C PHE A 351 -6.41 -6.84 13.12
N TYR A 352 -6.12 -7.54 12.02
CA TYR A 352 -5.87 -8.98 12.02
C TYR A 352 -4.37 -9.27 11.86
N VAL A 353 -3.79 -9.99 12.82
CA VAL A 353 -2.39 -10.44 12.75
C VAL A 353 -2.29 -11.61 11.79
N ILE A 354 -1.56 -11.44 10.68
CA ILE A 354 -1.36 -12.48 9.66
C ILE A 354 0.01 -13.14 9.75
N ASP A 355 1.00 -12.48 10.35
CA ASP A 355 2.31 -13.08 10.64
C ASP A 355 2.56 -13.08 12.16
N PRO A 356 2.07 -14.11 12.87
CA PRO A 356 2.28 -14.22 14.31
C PRO A 356 3.73 -14.55 14.69
N THR A 357 4.63 -14.78 13.72
CA THR A 357 6.06 -15.02 13.97
C THR A 357 6.86 -13.74 14.12
N ASP A 358 6.33 -12.61 13.64
CA ASP A 358 6.97 -11.30 13.74
C ASP A 358 7.13 -10.86 15.21
N PRO A 359 8.37 -10.62 15.68
CA PRO A 359 8.61 -10.23 17.08
C PRO A 359 8.03 -8.85 17.42
N ILE A 360 7.96 -7.93 16.46
CA ILE A 360 7.45 -6.56 16.68
C ILE A 360 5.94 -6.62 16.90
N ILE A 361 5.21 -7.34 16.04
CA ILE A 361 3.77 -7.45 16.21
C ILE A 361 3.40 -8.23 17.49
N LYS A 362 4.21 -9.21 17.90
CA LYS A 362 4.02 -9.88 19.18
C LYS A 362 4.09 -8.90 20.36
N ALA A 363 5.08 -7.99 20.33
CA ALA A 363 5.21 -6.97 21.36
C ALA A 363 4.03 -6.01 21.38
N TYR A 364 3.58 -5.55 20.20
CA TYR A 364 2.41 -4.68 20.09
C TYR A 364 1.12 -5.37 20.53
N ALA A 365 0.91 -6.63 20.13
CA ALA A 365 -0.27 -7.39 20.53
C ALA A 365 -0.30 -7.68 22.04
N ALA A 366 0.85 -7.85 22.68
CA ALA A 366 0.94 -7.97 24.13
C ALA A 366 0.68 -6.63 24.85
N THR A 367 1.08 -5.50 24.24
CA THR A 367 0.87 -4.16 24.80
C THR A 367 -0.58 -3.69 24.62
N PHE A 368 -1.21 -4.02 23.49
CA PHE A 368 -2.57 -3.62 23.12
C PHE A 368 -3.46 -4.84 22.81
N PRO A 369 -3.79 -5.67 23.79
CA PRO A 369 -4.46 -6.97 23.58
C PRO A 369 -5.87 -6.86 22.99
N SER A 370 -6.56 -5.71 23.19
CA SER A 370 -7.89 -5.47 22.63
C SER A 370 -7.88 -4.97 21.18
N LEU A 371 -6.73 -4.52 20.67
CA LEU A 371 -6.62 -3.93 19.33
C LEU A 371 -6.47 -5.01 18.25
N PHE A 372 -5.70 -6.04 18.53
CA PHE A 372 -5.31 -7.04 17.55
C PHE A 372 -6.12 -8.33 17.71
N LYS A 373 -6.63 -8.83 16.58
CA LYS A 373 -7.32 -10.11 16.47
C LYS A 373 -6.45 -11.13 15.72
N PRO A 374 -6.49 -12.41 16.07
CA PRO A 374 -5.81 -13.43 15.27
C PRO A 374 -6.49 -13.60 13.91
N ILE A 375 -5.73 -14.02 12.90
CA ILE A 375 -6.26 -14.22 11.54
C ILE A 375 -7.45 -15.18 11.51
N ASP A 376 -7.49 -16.15 12.42
CA ASP A 376 -8.58 -17.14 12.52
C ASP A 376 -9.92 -16.54 12.96
N ALA A 377 -9.90 -15.34 13.55
CA ALA A 377 -11.10 -14.61 13.89
C ALA A 377 -11.66 -13.80 12.70
N MET A 378 -10.93 -13.74 11.57
CA MET A 378 -11.41 -13.06 10.37
C MET A 378 -12.48 -13.90 9.67
N PRO A 379 -13.63 -13.32 9.28
CA PRO A 379 -14.64 -14.02 8.47
C PRO A 379 -14.04 -14.62 7.19
N ASN A 380 -14.43 -15.85 6.86
CA ASN A 380 -13.88 -16.57 5.71
C ASN A 380 -14.06 -15.78 4.40
N GLY A 381 -15.22 -15.15 4.19
CA GLY A 381 -15.44 -14.32 3.01
C GLY A 381 -14.40 -13.20 2.87
N LEU A 382 -13.98 -12.54 3.97
CA LEU A 382 -12.91 -11.53 3.93
C LEU A 382 -11.53 -12.14 3.74
N ARG A 383 -11.30 -13.34 4.30
CA ARG A 383 -10.02 -14.04 4.19
C ARG A 383 -9.70 -14.43 2.75
N ASP A 384 -10.71 -14.80 1.97
CA ASP A 384 -10.57 -15.19 0.56
C ASP A 384 -10.07 -14.04 -0.33
N HIS A 385 -10.26 -12.79 0.10
CA HIS A 385 -9.82 -11.58 -0.58
C HIS A 385 -8.45 -11.07 -0.13
N LEU A 386 -7.76 -11.77 0.79
CA LEU A 386 -6.42 -11.36 1.21
C LEU A 386 -5.41 -11.56 0.07
N ARG A 387 -4.56 -10.57 -0.15
CA ARG A 387 -3.56 -10.57 -1.21
C ARG A 387 -2.23 -9.99 -0.73
N VAL A 388 -1.15 -10.33 -1.41
CA VAL A 388 0.16 -9.68 -1.22
C VAL A 388 0.21 -8.44 -2.10
N ARG A 389 0.43 -7.29 -1.50
CA ARG A 389 0.48 -6.01 -2.23
C ARG A 389 1.79 -5.81 -2.97
N SER A 390 1.71 -5.01 -4.04
CA SER A 390 2.85 -4.63 -4.88
C SER A 390 3.96 -3.92 -4.11
N THR A 391 3.64 -3.10 -3.11
CA THR A 391 4.61 -2.39 -2.28
C THR A 391 5.54 -3.36 -1.56
N CYS A 392 5.00 -4.38 -0.90
CA CYS A 392 5.79 -5.43 -0.26
C CYS A 392 6.53 -6.29 -1.29
N SER A 393 5.89 -6.61 -2.42
CA SER A 393 6.49 -7.36 -3.52
C SER A 393 7.62 -6.57 -4.18
N THR A 394 7.45 -5.28 -4.47
CA THR A 394 8.48 -4.42 -5.06
C THR A 394 9.67 -4.27 -4.13
N SER A 395 9.43 -4.11 -2.83
CA SER A 395 10.48 -4.06 -1.82
C SER A 395 11.27 -5.36 -1.75
N ARG A 396 10.58 -6.50 -1.75
CA ARG A 396 11.20 -7.83 -1.80
C ARG A 396 11.96 -8.05 -3.09
N LEU A 397 11.40 -7.65 -4.24
CA LEU A 397 12.06 -7.72 -5.55
C LEU A 397 13.28 -6.81 -5.65
N ALA A 398 13.25 -5.61 -5.07
CA ALA A 398 14.42 -4.71 -5.05
C ALA A 398 15.59 -5.28 -4.24
N CYS A 399 15.32 -6.06 -3.21
CA CYS A 399 16.35 -6.76 -2.42
C CYS A 399 16.82 -8.06 -3.07
N THR A 400 15.94 -8.79 -3.78
CA THR A 400 16.25 -10.09 -4.38
C THR A 400 17.38 -10.05 -5.42
N PRO A 401 17.47 -9.09 -6.37
CA PRO A 401 18.56 -9.04 -7.34
C PRO A 401 19.93 -8.80 -6.72
N ARG A 402 20.01 -8.02 -5.65
CA ARG A 402 21.27 -7.78 -4.92
C ARG A 402 21.72 -9.04 -4.17
N ILE A 403 20.77 -9.75 -3.58
CA ILE A 403 21.00 -11.03 -2.90
C ILE A 403 21.43 -12.12 -3.90
N THR A 404 20.75 -12.22 -5.06
CA THR A 404 21.05 -13.23 -6.09
C THR A 404 22.29 -12.89 -6.93
N SER A 405 22.62 -11.62 -7.15
CA SER A 405 23.84 -11.22 -7.86
C SER A 405 25.10 -11.58 -7.07
N ALA A 406 25.06 -11.48 -5.74
CA ALA A 406 26.15 -11.96 -4.89
C ALA A 406 26.41 -13.47 -5.03
N ILE A 407 25.36 -14.27 -5.31
CA ILE A 407 25.48 -15.71 -5.55
C ILE A 407 25.93 -16.03 -7.00
N ARG A 408 25.46 -15.26 -7.99
CA ARG A 408 25.77 -15.50 -9.42
C ARG A 408 27.17 -15.07 -9.88
N THR A 409 27.87 -14.21 -9.16
CA THR A 409 29.25 -13.80 -9.51
C THR A 409 30.27 -14.94 -9.33
N SER A 410 29.77 -16.16 -9.08
CA SER A 410 30.63 -17.33 -9.01
C SER A 410 30.99 -17.96 -10.38
N SER A 411 30.35 -17.62 -11.49
CA SER A 411 30.56 -18.32 -12.75
C SER A 411 30.81 -17.47 -14.01
N SER A 412 30.81 -16.14 -13.91
CA SER A 412 31.19 -15.31 -15.08
C SER A 412 31.67 -13.92 -14.63
N ARG A 413 32.74 -13.46 -15.28
CA ARG A 413 33.39 -12.16 -15.10
C ARG A 413 32.40 -11.06 -14.74
N ALA A 414 32.54 -10.53 -13.52
CA ALA A 414 31.84 -9.37 -13.06
C ALA A 414 32.07 -8.19 -14.03
N ARG A 415 31.04 -7.81 -14.78
CA ARG A 415 30.92 -6.44 -15.24
C ARG A 415 30.39 -5.69 -14.01
N THR A 416 31.26 -4.89 -13.42
CA THR A 416 30.90 -3.85 -12.47
C THR A 416 29.70 -3.10 -13.01
N CYS A 417 28.54 -3.29 -12.38
CA CYS A 417 27.44 -2.38 -12.55
C CYS A 417 27.89 -1.08 -11.87
N GLY A 418 28.40 -0.16 -12.71
CA GLY A 418 28.88 1.13 -12.25
C GLY A 418 27.79 1.83 -11.47
N THR A 419 28.16 2.36 -10.34
CA THR A 419 27.40 3.34 -9.59
C THR A 419 26.84 4.38 -10.56
N SER A 420 25.53 4.33 -10.79
CA SER A 420 24.84 5.38 -11.53
C SER A 420 25.03 6.70 -10.75
N ARG A 421 25.86 7.59 -11.30
CA ARG A 421 25.91 8.98 -10.87
C ARG A 421 24.50 9.53 -10.85
N PRO A 422 24.11 10.32 -9.85
CA PRO A 422 22.83 11.00 -9.86
C PRO A 422 22.78 11.91 -11.09
N LEU A 423 21.86 11.65 -11.99
CA LEU A 423 21.54 12.52 -13.12
C LEU A 423 21.02 13.84 -12.55
N LYS A 424 21.71 14.93 -12.88
CA LYS A 424 21.23 16.30 -12.62
C LYS A 424 19.83 16.47 -13.24
N PRO A 425 18.90 17.19 -12.60
CA PRO A 425 17.59 17.39 -13.15
C PRO A 425 17.69 18.30 -14.39
N HIS A 426 17.27 17.77 -15.55
CA HIS A 426 16.99 18.56 -16.75
C HIS A 426 15.52 18.95 -16.74
N PRO A 427 15.14 20.19 -17.13
CA PRO A 427 13.75 20.64 -17.09
C PRO A 427 12.92 19.98 -18.19
N ALA A 428 11.74 19.57 -17.76
CA ALA A 428 10.53 19.23 -18.52
C ALA A 428 10.69 18.79 -19.98
N ARG A 429 10.48 17.51 -20.23
CA ARG A 429 9.62 16.95 -21.26
C ARG A 429 9.62 15.43 -21.24
N TRP A 430 8.40 14.86 -21.19
CA TRP A 430 8.07 13.43 -21.37
C TRP A 430 8.57 12.47 -20.29
N ARG A 431 7.66 12.07 -19.39
CA ARG A 431 7.77 10.86 -18.57
C ARG A 431 7.07 9.70 -19.30
N PRO A 432 7.76 8.65 -19.75
CA PRO A 432 7.10 7.38 -20.00
C PRO A 432 6.76 6.73 -18.65
N ARG A 433 5.47 6.47 -18.40
CA ARG A 433 5.03 5.62 -17.30
C ARG A 433 5.37 4.18 -17.68
N PHE A 434 6.34 3.58 -17.03
CA PHE A 434 6.59 2.16 -17.15
C PHE A 434 5.67 1.40 -16.20
N SER A 435 4.81 0.56 -16.74
CA SER A 435 4.14 -0.50 -16.00
C SER A 435 5.12 -1.65 -15.72
N PRO A 436 4.94 -2.44 -14.63
CA PRO A 436 5.90 -3.47 -14.23
C PRO A 436 6.03 -4.66 -15.19
N THR A 437 5.25 -4.72 -16.27
CA THR A 437 5.16 -5.86 -17.18
C THR A 437 6.18 -5.84 -18.33
N THR A 438 7.01 -4.80 -18.46
CA THR A 438 7.86 -4.62 -19.67
C THR A 438 9.35 -4.86 -19.45
N CYS A 439 9.77 -5.45 -18.35
CA CYS A 439 11.21 -5.66 -18.07
C CYS A 439 11.82 -6.97 -18.60
N CYS A 440 11.12 -7.79 -19.38
CA CYS A 440 11.66 -9.07 -19.86
C CYS A 440 11.96 -9.17 -21.38
N SER A 441 11.74 -8.12 -22.19
CA SER A 441 11.90 -8.27 -23.65
C SER A 441 12.92 -7.35 -24.36
N ALA A 442 13.75 -6.59 -23.64
CA ALA A 442 14.66 -5.62 -24.25
C ALA A 442 16.15 -6.02 -24.16
N SER A 443 16.52 -7.25 -24.56
CA SER A 443 17.93 -7.60 -24.73
C SER A 443 18.22 -8.47 -25.97
N ARG A 444 17.46 -8.31 -27.05
CA ARG A 444 17.85 -8.89 -28.35
C ARG A 444 17.30 -8.05 -29.50
N GLU A 445 17.96 -6.92 -29.80
CA GLU A 445 17.99 -6.36 -31.14
C GLU A 445 18.90 -5.13 -31.20
N ARG A 446 20.21 -5.39 -31.27
CA ARG A 446 21.15 -4.44 -31.86
C ARG A 446 22.35 -5.21 -32.45
N ARG A 447 22.11 -5.88 -33.56
CA ARG A 447 23.14 -6.13 -34.56
C ARG A 447 22.48 -6.36 -35.93
N SER A 448 22.80 -5.48 -36.81
CA SER A 448 22.65 -5.46 -38.27
C SER A 448 21.65 -4.41 -38.76
N ARG A 449 22.26 -3.31 -39.21
CA ARG A 449 21.97 -2.65 -40.49
C ARG A 449 22.82 -1.39 -40.61
N ASN A 450 24.06 -1.61 -41.05
CA ASN A 450 24.72 -0.65 -41.92
C ASN A 450 24.84 -1.37 -43.26
N SER A 451 24.12 -0.84 -44.22
CA SER A 451 24.44 -0.77 -45.65
C SER A 451 23.16 -0.64 -46.45
N TYR A 452 23.05 0.45 -47.02
CA TYR A 452 22.41 1.08 -48.18
C TYR A 452 21.57 2.27 -47.80
#